data_bb8d6a829c326385d0edaaf9a91fcb9f
#
_entry.id   bb8d6a829c326385d0edaaf9a91fcb9f
#
_cell.length_a   1.000
_cell.length_b   1.000
_cell.length_c   1.000
_cell.angle_alpha   90.00
_cell.angle_beta   90.00
_cell.angle_gamma   90.00
#
_symmetry.space_group_name_H-M   'P 1'
#
loop_
_entity.id
_entity.type
_entity.pdbx_description
1 polymer ?
#
loop_
_entity_poly.entity_id
_entity_poly.type
_entity_poly.pdbx_seq_one_letter_code
_entity_poly.pdbx_strand_id
1 'polypeptide(L)'
;MLTYEASVTFAPHSTVTGLVLSPDGETIAWSESNGSVNIYQDMKKVNEIKCEGVVTGLTFHQDHLMVSDDAFGIKRYDFSGNKLWGCEVPGGVSMFKIANNFIAIVDNLGRLLTADFNGELINSNLPYSSIIELETYAQGIIIVQEDGRVYCFNGNQNIWIRPKRGDVGESITALGISHDGNLIIGREGYALVPGEEEALELEIWDISRNRLITRLNLNNRLLQVNSDENKSVIGLDDGSVFLIDGQINDDFKLKEPTMECKFPIKTLLLCNNSIVAGSWFYIHGLNPDGKTWIVEHQGIVQYSVYSKNTNCFYFAGDDQNDFTDTEPIGCINFGNQPITVDKSELTLWFEQKEVVAQLSADEIYSDDDKMTELLNNDSISNNQEMILKDEQFTNLLSALGDDVEANNYSEEVSVDKESDGNSLLDELLDDVITNKPLVANAGSDMTYQSEDDGSAVIILDGSATKNQQGKVITWSWIDDTGREISTLSKFRAKLSIGIYRFELRVSDLEGNSTADSVQIEVV
;
A
#
# COMPACT_ATOMS: atom_id res chain seq x y z
N MET A 1 14.42 -20.11 18.33
CA MET A 1 14.15 -18.70 18.01
C MET A 1 13.49 -18.03 19.21
N LEU A 2 13.75 -16.76 19.49
CA LEU A 2 13.04 -16.04 20.55
C LEU A 2 11.75 -15.43 19.99
N THR A 3 10.68 -15.50 20.77
CA THR A 3 9.40 -14.86 20.49
C THR A 3 8.78 -14.33 21.78
N TYR A 4 7.86 -13.39 21.67
CA TYR A 4 6.98 -12.98 22.76
C TYR A 4 5.61 -13.61 22.56
N GLU A 5 4.95 -13.94 23.64
CA GLU A 5 3.55 -14.30 23.59
C GLU A 5 2.73 -13.05 23.28
N ALA A 6 2.22 -12.97 22.05
CA ALA A 6 1.30 -11.91 21.65
C ALA A 6 -0.12 -12.36 21.97
N SER A 7 -0.76 -11.68 22.89
CA SER A 7 -2.18 -11.91 23.18
C SER A 7 -3.02 -11.09 22.20
N VAL A 8 -4.03 -11.72 21.61
CA VAL A 8 -5.10 -10.98 20.92
C VAL A 8 -5.82 -10.16 21.96
N THR A 9 -5.70 -8.85 21.87
CA THR A 9 -6.27 -7.94 22.86
C THR A 9 -7.67 -7.52 22.46
N PHE A 10 -7.89 -7.21 21.17
CA PHE A 10 -9.16 -6.70 20.64
C PHE A 10 -9.50 -7.36 19.31
N ALA A 11 -10.80 -7.50 19.06
CA ALA A 11 -11.35 -7.99 17.80
C ALA A 11 -12.09 -6.83 17.10
N PRO A 12 -11.52 -6.20 16.07
CA PRO A 12 -12.21 -5.22 15.26
C PRO A 12 -13.37 -5.84 14.48
N HIS A 13 -14.35 -5.02 14.10
CA HIS A 13 -15.48 -5.46 13.26
C HIS A 13 -15.21 -5.30 11.77
N SER A 14 -14.24 -4.47 11.42
CA SER A 14 -13.74 -4.29 10.04
C SER A 14 -12.28 -3.87 10.10
N THR A 15 -11.62 -3.84 8.93
CA THR A 15 -10.20 -3.51 8.78
C THR A 15 -9.79 -2.26 9.57
N VAL A 16 -8.74 -2.38 10.37
CA VAL A 16 -8.18 -1.27 11.14
C VAL A 16 -7.48 -0.29 10.19
N THR A 17 -7.86 0.99 10.28
CA THR A 17 -7.32 2.07 9.44
C THR A 17 -6.47 3.08 10.22
N GLY A 18 -6.37 2.94 11.53
CA GLY A 18 -5.55 3.78 12.39
C GLY A 18 -5.54 3.25 13.81
N LEU A 19 -4.43 3.45 14.52
CA LEU A 19 -4.22 2.98 15.88
C LEU A 19 -3.43 4.05 16.65
N VAL A 20 -3.93 4.48 17.82
CA VAL A 20 -3.32 5.52 18.62
C VAL A 20 -3.44 5.24 20.11
N LEU A 21 -2.49 5.79 20.88
CA LEU A 21 -2.50 5.77 22.36
C LEU A 21 -2.60 7.19 22.90
N SER A 22 -3.31 7.34 24.01
CA SER A 22 -3.28 8.57 24.81
C SER A 22 -1.85 8.85 25.33
N PRO A 23 -1.52 10.12 25.63
CA PRO A 23 -0.18 10.47 26.12
C PRO A 23 0.23 9.76 27.42
N ASP A 24 -0.73 9.40 28.27
CA ASP A 24 -0.50 8.58 29.48
C ASP A 24 -0.37 7.08 29.16
N GLY A 25 -0.75 6.65 27.95
CA GLY A 25 -0.71 5.26 27.49
C GLY A 25 -1.76 4.34 28.09
N GLU A 26 -2.77 4.88 28.78
CA GLU A 26 -3.84 4.10 29.43
C GLU A 26 -5.04 3.88 28.51
N THR A 27 -5.25 4.81 27.55
CA THR A 27 -6.36 4.75 26.60
C THR A 27 -5.83 4.43 25.19
N ILE A 28 -6.38 3.40 24.58
CA ILE A 28 -6.14 3.05 23.18
C ILE A 28 -7.38 3.36 22.35
N ALA A 29 -7.19 3.90 21.16
CA ALA A 29 -8.25 4.06 20.18
C ALA A 29 -7.80 3.57 18.80
N TRP A 30 -8.73 3.00 18.06
CA TRP A 30 -8.50 2.61 16.66
C TRP A 30 -9.69 2.97 15.80
N SER A 31 -9.43 3.26 14.56
CA SER A 31 -10.44 3.46 13.52
C SER A 31 -10.56 2.23 12.64
N GLU A 32 -11.74 2.03 12.10
CA GLU A 32 -12.09 0.92 11.21
C GLU A 32 -12.60 1.45 9.86
N SER A 33 -12.40 0.67 8.80
CA SER A 33 -12.80 1.01 7.42
C SER A 33 -14.28 1.34 7.26
N ASN A 34 -15.14 0.82 8.16
CA ASN A 34 -16.58 1.12 8.21
C ASN A 34 -16.89 2.51 8.83
N GLY A 35 -15.88 3.34 9.17
CA GLY A 35 -16.02 4.65 9.80
C GLY A 35 -16.27 4.62 11.32
N SER A 36 -16.12 3.47 11.98
CA SER A 36 -16.18 3.37 13.44
C SER A 36 -14.84 3.75 14.08
N VAL A 37 -14.87 4.39 15.25
CA VAL A 37 -13.73 4.61 16.11
C VAL A 37 -14.02 4.01 17.47
N ASN A 38 -13.25 3.03 17.89
CA ASN A 38 -13.38 2.35 19.17
C ASN A 38 -12.43 2.93 20.19
N ILE A 39 -12.89 3.19 21.40
CA ILE A 39 -12.10 3.73 22.52
C ILE A 39 -12.13 2.73 23.68
N TYR A 40 -10.94 2.35 24.14
CA TYR A 40 -10.75 1.41 25.23
C TYR A 40 -9.83 2.00 26.30
N GLN A 41 -10.17 1.81 27.56
CA GLN A 41 -9.36 2.15 28.72
C GLN A 41 -9.31 0.94 29.64
N ASP A 42 -8.14 0.61 30.16
CA ASP A 42 -7.93 -0.57 31.01
C ASP A 42 -8.51 -1.87 30.38
N MET A 43 -8.33 -2.06 29.09
CA MET A 43 -8.83 -3.20 28.30
C MET A 43 -10.37 -3.30 28.23
N LYS A 44 -11.09 -2.26 28.63
CA LYS A 44 -12.55 -2.20 28.55
C LYS A 44 -13.00 -1.17 27.54
N LYS A 45 -13.98 -1.55 26.74
CA LYS A 45 -14.63 -0.62 25.81
C LYS A 45 -15.30 0.51 26.59
N VAL A 46 -14.86 1.73 26.34
CA VAL A 46 -15.45 2.94 26.91
C VAL A 46 -16.55 3.45 26.00
N ASN A 47 -16.25 3.55 24.70
CA ASN A 47 -17.20 4.04 23.73
C ASN A 47 -16.87 3.58 22.30
N GLU A 48 -17.86 3.79 21.42
CA GLU A 48 -17.71 3.68 19.97
C GLU A 48 -18.29 4.94 19.33
N ILE A 49 -17.50 5.59 18.48
CA ILE A 49 -17.91 6.76 17.73
C ILE A 49 -18.17 6.31 16.30
N LYS A 50 -19.25 6.78 15.69
CA LYS A 50 -19.52 6.57 14.27
C LYS A 50 -19.29 7.87 13.52
N CYS A 51 -18.35 7.86 12.57
CA CYS A 51 -18.09 8.98 11.68
C CYS A 51 -19.05 8.98 10.50
N GLU A 52 -19.15 10.11 9.80
CA GLU A 52 -20.00 10.29 8.64
C GLU A 52 -19.37 9.70 7.37
N GLY A 53 -18.04 9.65 7.34
CA GLY A 53 -17.23 9.06 6.28
C GLY A 53 -16.18 8.10 6.81
N VAL A 54 -15.24 7.76 5.94
CA VAL A 54 -14.05 6.97 6.31
C VAL A 54 -13.12 7.83 7.15
N VAL A 55 -12.61 7.27 8.24
CA VAL A 55 -11.66 7.96 9.11
C VAL A 55 -10.31 8.07 8.41
N THR A 56 -9.86 9.29 8.19
CA THR A 56 -8.61 9.62 7.51
C THR A 56 -7.48 10.01 8.46
N GLY A 57 -7.83 10.29 9.71
CA GLY A 57 -6.83 10.61 10.73
C GLY A 57 -7.38 10.43 12.13
N LEU A 58 -6.52 9.95 13.02
CA LEU A 58 -6.82 9.69 14.41
C LEU A 58 -5.62 10.08 15.26
N THR A 59 -5.80 10.86 16.33
CA THR A 59 -4.73 11.20 17.27
C THR A 59 -5.26 11.69 18.60
N PHE A 60 -4.50 11.45 19.67
CA PHE A 60 -4.76 12.09 20.95
C PHE A 60 -4.00 13.42 21.06
N HIS A 61 -4.68 14.42 21.59
CA HIS A 61 -4.07 15.69 21.98
C HIS A 61 -4.51 16.05 23.39
N GLN A 62 -3.57 16.06 24.32
CA GLN A 62 -3.86 16.14 25.76
C GLN A 62 -4.87 15.04 26.15
N ASP A 63 -5.95 15.40 26.82
CA ASP A 63 -7.01 14.48 27.29
C ASP A 63 -8.16 14.33 26.30
N HIS A 64 -7.92 14.48 24.99
CA HIS A 64 -8.95 14.47 23.97
C HIS A 64 -8.54 13.70 22.73
N LEU A 65 -9.50 13.00 22.16
CA LEU A 65 -9.35 12.32 20.89
C LEU A 65 -9.79 13.24 19.74
N MET A 66 -8.93 13.39 18.74
CA MET A 66 -9.23 14.09 17.51
C MET A 66 -9.35 13.09 16.38
N VAL A 67 -10.43 13.23 15.62
CA VAL A 67 -10.80 12.33 14.52
C VAL A 67 -11.11 13.17 13.30
N SER A 68 -10.51 12.86 12.16
CA SER A 68 -10.91 13.39 10.86
C SER A 68 -11.56 12.32 10.00
N ASP A 69 -12.49 12.73 9.15
CA ASP A 69 -13.11 11.88 8.14
C ASP A 69 -13.16 12.60 6.77
N ASP A 70 -13.34 11.82 5.72
CA ASP A 70 -13.36 12.27 4.33
C ASP A 70 -14.69 12.95 3.92
N ALA A 71 -15.70 12.96 4.80
CA ALA A 71 -17.01 13.54 4.52
C ALA A 71 -17.27 14.86 5.25
N PHE A 72 -16.95 14.92 6.55
CA PHE A 72 -17.27 16.10 7.37
C PHE A 72 -16.07 17.03 7.57
N GLY A 73 -14.96 16.48 8.10
CA GLY A 73 -13.83 17.30 8.53
C GLY A 73 -13.17 16.75 9.79
N ILE A 74 -12.97 17.61 10.83
CA ILE A 74 -12.34 17.21 12.10
C ILE A 74 -13.32 17.36 13.24
N LYS A 75 -13.34 16.39 14.16
CA LYS A 75 -14.11 16.38 15.39
C LYS A 75 -13.21 16.10 16.58
N ARG A 76 -13.51 16.74 17.71
CA ARG A 76 -12.84 16.52 18.97
C ARG A 76 -13.79 15.89 19.97
N TYR A 77 -13.30 14.87 20.67
CA TYR A 77 -14.05 14.10 21.66
C TYR A 77 -13.30 14.03 22.97
N ASP A 78 -14.03 13.94 24.09
CA ASP A 78 -13.45 13.52 25.37
C ASP A 78 -13.19 11.99 25.39
N PHE A 79 -12.53 11.49 26.43
CA PHE A 79 -12.28 10.04 26.56
C PHE A 79 -13.54 9.20 26.68
N SER A 80 -14.66 9.80 27.11
CA SER A 80 -15.97 9.13 27.13
C SER A 80 -16.64 9.09 25.76
N GLY A 81 -16.01 9.67 24.71
CA GLY A 81 -16.55 9.72 23.35
C GLY A 81 -17.63 10.79 23.13
N ASN A 82 -17.78 11.75 24.05
CA ASN A 82 -18.70 12.87 23.83
C ASN A 82 -18.05 13.91 22.92
N LYS A 83 -18.74 14.31 21.87
CA LYS A 83 -18.28 15.35 20.93
C LYS A 83 -18.22 16.71 21.64
N LEU A 84 -17.06 17.33 21.63
CA LEU A 84 -16.82 18.66 22.20
C LEU A 84 -17.04 19.74 21.16
N TRP A 85 -16.45 19.57 19.98
CA TRP A 85 -16.66 20.45 18.83
C TRP A 85 -16.41 19.72 17.51
N GLY A 86 -16.77 20.33 16.39
CA GLY A 86 -16.45 19.87 15.04
C GLY A 86 -16.14 21.06 14.13
N CYS A 87 -15.11 20.90 13.32
CA CYS A 87 -14.68 21.81 12.27
C CYS A 87 -15.07 21.19 10.93
N GLU A 88 -16.08 21.76 10.29
CA GLU A 88 -16.50 21.32 8.95
C GLU A 88 -15.49 21.80 7.91
N VAL A 89 -15.00 20.87 7.08
CA VAL A 89 -14.11 21.15 5.96
C VAL A 89 -14.83 20.74 4.67
N PRO A 90 -15.20 21.71 3.82
CA PRO A 90 -15.89 21.38 2.57
C PRO A 90 -15.07 20.43 1.70
N GLY A 91 -15.66 19.27 1.40
CA GLY A 91 -15.02 18.19 0.65
C GLY A 91 -14.26 17.19 1.52
N GLY A 92 -14.31 17.33 2.87
CA GLY A 92 -13.67 16.40 3.80
C GLY A 92 -12.17 16.62 3.98
N VAL A 93 -11.56 15.75 4.78
CA VAL A 93 -10.13 15.82 5.17
C VAL A 93 -9.41 14.57 4.74
N SER A 94 -8.30 14.70 4.03
CA SER A 94 -7.41 13.58 3.66
C SER A 94 -6.41 13.26 4.77
N MET A 95 -5.90 14.26 5.48
CA MET A 95 -4.98 14.09 6.61
C MET A 95 -4.95 15.33 7.50
N PHE A 96 -4.54 15.15 8.75
CA PHE A 96 -4.25 16.27 9.62
C PHE A 96 -3.10 15.97 10.57
N LYS A 97 -2.46 17.02 11.08
CA LYS A 97 -1.44 16.94 12.14
C LYS A 97 -1.64 18.07 13.13
N ILE A 98 -1.28 17.84 14.38
CA ILE A 98 -1.38 18.82 15.45
C ILE A 98 -0.01 19.45 15.69
N ALA A 99 0.12 20.75 15.42
CA ALA A 99 1.27 21.54 15.79
C ALA A 99 1.06 22.19 17.16
N ASN A 100 2.08 22.88 17.68
CA ASN A 100 2.04 23.46 19.03
C ASN A 100 0.88 24.43 19.26
N ASN A 101 0.47 25.20 18.23
CA ASN A 101 -0.49 26.28 18.35
C ASN A 101 -1.58 26.29 17.29
N PHE A 102 -1.64 25.29 16.43
CA PHE A 102 -2.66 25.14 15.40
C PHE A 102 -2.81 23.67 14.98
N ILE A 103 -3.91 23.38 14.31
CA ILE A 103 -4.18 22.12 13.63
C ILE A 103 -3.94 22.35 12.14
N ALA A 104 -3.03 21.60 11.55
CA ALA A 104 -2.82 21.57 10.11
C ALA A 104 -3.74 20.53 9.47
N ILE A 105 -4.46 20.92 8.45
CA ILE A 105 -5.49 20.12 7.78
C ILE A 105 -5.18 20.12 6.29
N VAL A 106 -5.18 18.96 5.67
CA VAL A 106 -5.18 18.81 4.22
C VAL A 106 -6.55 18.31 3.79
N ASP A 107 -7.20 19.05 2.92
CA ASP A 107 -8.49 18.62 2.36
C ASP A 107 -8.31 17.55 1.27
N ASN A 108 -9.39 16.96 0.80
CA ASN A 108 -9.36 15.94 -0.24
C ASN A 108 -8.90 16.45 -1.63
N LEU A 109 -8.70 17.77 -1.77
CA LEU A 109 -8.06 18.37 -2.94
C LEU A 109 -6.56 18.63 -2.75
N GLY A 110 -5.98 18.18 -1.64
CA GLY A 110 -4.57 18.37 -1.31
C GLY A 110 -4.20 19.80 -0.90
N ARG A 111 -5.17 20.63 -0.45
CA ARG A 111 -4.91 22.01 -0.03
C ARG A 111 -4.71 22.09 1.47
N LEU A 112 -3.77 22.94 1.90
CA LEU A 112 -3.53 23.19 3.32
C LEU A 112 -4.51 24.22 3.88
N LEU A 113 -5.12 23.86 5.00
CA LEU A 113 -5.88 24.75 5.88
C LEU A 113 -5.29 24.68 7.29
N THR A 114 -5.57 25.69 8.10
CA THR A 114 -5.24 25.64 9.52
C THR A 114 -6.45 26.00 10.37
N ALA A 115 -6.59 25.33 11.50
CA ALA A 115 -7.63 25.61 12.51
C ALA A 115 -7.01 25.80 13.90
N ASP A 116 -7.74 26.46 14.77
CA ASP A 116 -7.38 26.56 16.18
C ASP A 116 -7.89 25.34 16.98
N PHE A 117 -7.57 25.30 18.27
CA PHE A 117 -8.02 24.21 19.16
C PHE A 117 -9.48 24.32 19.61
N ASN A 118 -10.20 25.38 19.20
CA ASN A 118 -11.64 25.53 19.36
C ASN A 118 -12.42 25.02 18.13
N GLY A 119 -11.71 24.64 17.07
CA GLY A 119 -12.30 24.14 15.84
C GLY A 119 -12.67 25.24 14.83
N GLU A 120 -12.13 26.46 14.99
CA GLU A 120 -12.34 27.56 14.06
C GLU A 120 -11.22 27.59 13.02
N LEU A 121 -11.57 27.68 11.72
CA LEU A 121 -10.60 27.82 10.66
C LEU A 121 -9.91 29.18 10.75
N ILE A 122 -8.57 29.16 10.88
CA ILE A 122 -7.73 30.38 10.93
C ILE A 122 -7.40 30.83 9.51
N ASN A 123 -6.93 29.90 8.68
CA ASN A 123 -6.55 30.16 7.30
C ASN A 123 -7.11 29.09 6.37
N SER A 124 -7.84 29.50 5.35
CA SER A 124 -8.42 28.60 4.34
C SER A 124 -7.81 28.80 2.94
N ASN A 125 -6.91 29.75 2.75
CA ASN A 125 -6.32 30.10 1.45
C ASN A 125 -4.78 30.14 1.51
N LEU A 126 -4.18 29.09 2.07
CA LEU A 126 -2.72 28.96 2.05
C LEU A 126 -2.23 28.53 0.66
N PRO A 127 -1.05 28.98 0.22
CA PRO A 127 -0.55 28.74 -1.15
C PRO A 127 0.06 27.35 -1.32
N TYR A 128 -0.49 26.32 -0.65
CA TYR A 128 -0.02 24.95 -0.75
C TYR A 128 -1.11 24.07 -1.35
N SER A 129 -0.74 23.30 -2.34
CA SER A 129 -1.63 22.35 -3.03
C SER A 129 -0.87 21.06 -3.36
N SER A 130 -1.61 20.03 -3.76
CA SER A 130 -1.05 18.71 -4.06
C SER A 130 -0.18 18.17 -2.93
N ILE A 131 -0.64 18.37 -1.68
CA ILE A 131 0.05 17.88 -0.50
C ILE A 131 -0.21 16.37 -0.37
N ILE A 132 0.87 15.62 -0.25
CA ILE A 132 0.83 14.15 -0.12
C ILE A 132 1.21 13.66 1.27
N GLU A 133 1.91 14.49 2.07
CA GLU A 133 2.31 14.11 3.41
C GLU A 133 2.45 15.33 4.33
N LEU A 134 2.11 15.14 5.59
CA LEU A 134 2.34 16.08 6.68
C LEU A 134 3.08 15.38 7.82
N GLU A 135 4.07 16.08 8.41
CA GLU A 135 4.71 15.64 9.64
C GLU A 135 4.89 16.81 10.61
N THR A 136 5.02 16.51 11.89
CA THR A 136 5.22 17.51 12.94
C THR A 136 6.70 17.67 13.28
N TYR A 137 7.10 18.88 13.64
CA TYR A 137 8.38 19.15 14.24
C TYR A 137 8.25 20.26 15.32
N ALA A 138 9.32 20.50 16.08
CA ALA A 138 9.26 21.36 17.28
C ALA A 138 8.65 22.76 17.05
N GLN A 139 8.72 23.32 15.86
CA GLN A 139 8.26 24.69 15.56
C GLN A 139 7.00 24.74 14.67
N GLY A 140 6.44 23.61 14.24
CA GLY A 140 5.27 23.58 13.38
C GLY A 140 5.08 22.26 12.65
N ILE A 141 4.87 22.34 11.35
CA ILE A 141 4.68 21.18 10.48
C ILE A 141 5.65 21.17 9.31
N ILE A 142 5.88 20.00 8.79
CA ILE A 142 6.54 19.72 7.52
C ILE A 142 5.47 19.32 6.52
N ILE A 143 5.53 19.93 5.34
CA ILE A 143 4.56 19.75 4.24
C ILE A 143 5.34 19.18 3.07
N VAL A 144 4.89 18.06 2.54
CA VAL A 144 5.43 17.47 1.30
C VAL A 144 4.43 17.62 0.18
N GLN A 145 4.88 18.16 -0.94
CA GLN A 145 4.09 18.26 -2.17
C GLN A 145 4.44 17.13 -3.15
N GLU A 146 3.51 16.77 -3.98
CA GLU A 146 3.63 15.74 -5.01
C GLU A 146 4.84 15.93 -5.95
N ASP A 147 5.27 17.18 -6.16
CA ASP A 147 6.42 17.49 -7.00
C ASP A 147 7.78 17.38 -6.28
N GLY A 148 7.82 16.86 -5.06
CA GLY A 148 9.02 16.64 -4.26
C GLY A 148 9.48 17.87 -3.45
N ARG A 149 8.77 18.99 -3.48
CA ARG A 149 9.07 20.11 -2.59
C ARG A 149 8.68 19.79 -1.17
N VAL A 150 9.53 20.20 -0.24
CA VAL A 150 9.27 20.07 1.20
C VAL A 150 9.36 21.44 1.85
N TYR A 151 8.38 21.76 2.68
CA TYR A 151 8.30 23.04 3.39
C TYR A 151 8.23 22.79 4.89
N CYS A 152 8.88 23.67 5.68
CA CYS A 152 8.63 23.80 7.11
C CYS A 152 7.81 25.06 7.36
N PHE A 153 6.63 24.89 7.98
CA PHE A 153 5.63 25.91 8.19
C PHE A 153 5.24 26.00 9.66
N ASN A 154 5.24 27.22 10.23
CA ASN A 154 4.96 27.44 11.66
C ASN A 154 3.55 27.97 11.97
N GLY A 155 2.65 27.92 11.00
CA GLY A 155 1.30 28.48 11.10
C GLY A 155 1.16 29.89 10.51
N ASN A 156 2.26 30.65 10.36
CA ASN A 156 2.25 32.00 9.82
C ASN A 156 3.07 32.15 8.54
N GLN A 157 4.22 31.51 8.48
CA GLN A 157 5.16 31.64 7.36
C GLN A 157 5.96 30.36 7.14
N ASN A 158 6.51 30.24 5.94
CA ASN A 158 7.56 29.27 5.67
C ASN A 158 8.84 29.63 6.40
N ILE A 159 9.39 28.66 7.13
CA ILE A 159 10.69 28.77 7.78
C ILE A 159 11.79 28.27 6.85
N TRP A 160 11.49 27.22 6.09
CA TRP A 160 12.47 26.51 5.27
C TRP A 160 11.79 25.83 4.09
N ILE A 161 12.51 25.72 2.97
CA ILE A 161 12.05 25.07 1.75
C ILE A 161 13.18 24.23 1.18
N ARG A 162 12.89 22.93 0.97
CA ARG A 162 13.68 22.07 0.09
C ARG A 162 13.09 22.16 -1.31
N PRO A 163 13.86 22.66 -2.30
CA PRO A 163 13.39 22.70 -3.68
C PRO A 163 13.33 21.27 -4.25
N LYS A 164 12.45 21.07 -5.21
CA LYS A 164 12.48 19.86 -6.03
C LYS A 164 13.81 19.74 -6.76
N ARG A 165 14.21 18.50 -7.06
CA ARG A 165 15.44 18.17 -7.77
C ARG A 165 15.10 17.34 -9.01
N GLY A 166 15.95 17.49 -10.02
CA GLY A 166 15.80 16.78 -11.28
C GLY A 166 14.74 17.35 -12.22
N ASP A 167 14.95 17.17 -13.51
CA ASP A 167 14.07 17.70 -14.56
C ASP A 167 12.88 16.76 -14.84
N VAL A 168 12.99 15.48 -14.47
CA VAL A 168 12.00 14.43 -14.78
C VAL A 168 10.96 14.29 -13.69
N GLY A 169 11.34 14.55 -12.44
CA GLY A 169 10.51 14.40 -11.27
C GLY A 169 11.18 13.57 -10.17
N GLU A 170 10.55 13.58 -9.02
CA GLU A 170 11.01 12.82 -7.85
C GLU A 170 9.83 12.55 -6.92
N SER A 171 9.97 11.54 -6.06
CA SER A 171 9.10 11.28 -4.93
C SER A 171 9.86 11.41 -3.61
N ILE A 172 9.16 11.88 -2.58
CA ILE A 172 9.61 11.76 -1.20
C ILE A 172 9.00 10.48 -0.64
N THR A 173 9.83 9.53 -0.28
CA THR A 173 9.41 8.17 0.11
C THR A 173 9.26 8.00 1.61
N ALA A 174 9.93 8.84 2.39
CA ALA A 174 9.82 8.88 3.84
C ALA A 174 10.28 10.23 4.40
N LEU A 175 9.76 10.55 5.57
CA LEU A 175 10.01 11.80 6.26
C LEU A 175 10.08 11.55 7.78
N GLY A 176 10.97 12.26 8.48
CA GLY A 176 11.02 12.23 9.93
C GLY A 176 12.04 13.19 10.52
N ILE A 177 11.92 13.44 11.81
CA ILE A 177 12.88 14.27 12.55
C ILE A 177 13.83 13.35 13.31
N SER A 178 15.13 13.57 13.14
CA SER A 178 16.17 12.86 13.87
C SER A 178 16.23 13.26 15.35
N HIS A 179 16.91 12.45 16.16
CA HIS A 179 17.10 12.69 17.60
C HIS A 179 17.80 14.03 17.93
N ASP A 180 18.57 14.57 17.00
CA ASP A 180 19.25 15.86 17.12
C ASP A 180 18.52 17.01 16.40
N GLY A 181 17.26 16.79 15.99
CA GLY A 181 16.35 17.81 15.45
C GLY A 181 16.55 18.11 13.95
N ASN A 182 17.35 17.33 13.24
CA ASN A 182 17.51 17.44 11.79
C ASN A 182 16.38 16.72 11.05
N LEU A 183 16.06 17.20 9.85
CA LEU A 183 15.08 16.54 8.99
C LEU A 183 15.73 15.45 8.17
N ILE A 184 15.21 14.24 8.27
CA ILE A 184 15.57 13.09 7.45
C ILE A 184 14.53 12.96 6.34
N ILE A 185 15.00 12.84 5.09
CA ILE A 185 14.16 12.69 3.89
C ILE A 185 14.65 11.49 3.09
N GLY A 186 13.76 10.58 2.76
CA GLY A 186 13.94 9.58 1.72
C GLY A 186 13.54 10.15 0.37
N ARG A 187 14.39 10.03 -0.62
CA ARG A 187 14.15 10.52 -1.97
C ARG A 187 14.31 9.41 -3.00
N GLU A 188 13.40 9.36 -3.94
CA GLU A 188 13.47 8.58 -5.17
C GLU A 188 13.43 9.55 -6.37
N GLY A 189 14.49 9.59 -7.16
CA GLY A 189 14.57 10.37 -8.39
C GLY A 189 14.24 9.51 -9.60
N TYR A 190 13.41 10.01 -10.51
CA TYR A 190 13.03 9.26 -11.69
C TYR A 190 14.07 9.37 -12.81
N ALA A 191 14.29 8.27 -13.52
CA ALA A 191 15.16 8.20 -14.67
C ALA A 191 14.39 8.49 -15.97
N LEU A 192 15.03 9.21 -16.92
CA LEU A 192 14.46 9.52 -18.24
C LEU A 192 14.49 8.35 -19.20
N VAL A 193 15.48 7.46 -19.01
CA VAL A 193 15.74 6.36 -19.95
C VAL A 193 15.42 5.04 -19.28
N PRO A 194 14.59 4.19 -19.88
CA PRO A 194 14.32 2.86 -19.34
C PRO A 194 15.62 2.08 -19.16
N GLY A 195 15.88 1.58 -17.96
CA GLY A 195 17.08 0.83 -17.60
C GLY A 195 18.21 1.67 -16.98
N GLU A 196 18.08 2.99 -16.86
CA GLU A 196 18.89 3.77 -15.94
C GLU A 196 18.40 3.54 -14.51
N GLU A 197 19.35 3.46 -13.56
CA GLU A 197 19.02 3.29 -12.16
C GLU A 197 18.34 4.56 -11.60
N GLU A 198 17.22 4.38 -10.94
CA GLU A 198 16.57 5.43 -10.16
C GLU A 198 17.48 5.83 -9.00
N ALA A 199 17.60 7.13 -8.76
CA ALA A 199 18.42 7.62 -7.65
C ALA A 199 17.64 7.48 -6.33
N LEU A 200 18.06 6.53 -5.48
CA LEU A 200 17.54 6.37 -4.12
C LEU A 200 18.50 7.05 -3.15
N GLU A 201 18.01 8.04 -2.42
CA GLU A 201 18.85 8.87 -1.57
C GLU A 201 18.26 9.08 -0.18
N LEU A 202 19.14 9.15 0.80
CA LEU A 202 18.88 9.69 2.12
C LEU A 202 19.43 11.12 2.18
N GLU A 203 18.58 12.10 2.42
CA GLU A 203 18.99 13.48 2.67
C GLU A 203 18.79 13.83 4.15
N ILE A 204 19.76 14.50 4.76
CA ILE A 204 19.65 15.03 6.12
C ILE A 204 19.87 16.54 6.09
N TRP A 205 18.90 17.27 6.62
CA TRP A 205 18.84 18.72 6.56
C TRP A 205 18.80 19.36 7.94
N ASP A 206 19.66 20.34 8.17
CA ASP A 206 19.54 21.27 9.31
C ASP A 206 18.49 22.35 8.95
N ILE A 207 17.29 22.21 9.52
CA ILE A 207 16.19 23.15 9.28
C ILE A 207 16.56 24.54 9.80
N SER A 208 17.23 24.61 10.95
CA SER A 208 17.52 25.88 11.62
C SER A 208 18.53 26.74 10.86
N ARG A 209 19.48 26.08 10.18
CA ARG A 209 20.52 26.73 9.36
C ARG A 209 20.19 26.74 7.87
N ASN A 210 19.07 26.18 7.47
CA ASN A 210 18.66 26.06 6.08
C ASN A 210 19.75 25.40 5.21
N ARG A 211 20.32 24.27 5.70
CA ARG A 211 21.47 23.64 5.08
C ARG A 211 21.29 22.14 4.96
N LEU A 212 21.61 21.60 3.78
CA LEU A 212 21.84 20.17 3.61
C LEU A 212 23.11 19.78 4.38
N ILE A 213 22.99 18.85 5.33
CA ILE A 213 24.13 18.30 6.07
C ILE A 213 24.81 17.25 5.21
N THR A 214 24.08 16.25 4.80
CA THR A 214 24.62 15.14 3.99
C THR A 214 23.56 14.54 3.07
N ARG A 215 24.06 13.88 2.03
CA ARG A 215 23.26 13.08 1.10
C ARG A 215 23.99 11.76 0.86
N LEU A 216 23.29 10.68 1.05
CA LEU A 216 23.82 9.33 0.88
C LEU A 216 22.98 8.59 -0.16
N ASN A 217 23.65 7.89 -1.07
CA ASN A 217 22.96 6.96 -1.96
C ASN A 217 22.58 5.72 -1.17
N LEU A 218 21.36 5.26 -1.40
CA LEU A 218 20.82 4.02 -0.87
C LEU A 218 20.65 3.00 -2.00
N ASN A 219 20.67 1.73 -1.66
CA ASN A 219 20.33 0.66 -2.62
C ASN A 219 18.81 0.41 -2.69
N ASN A 220 18.07 0.84 -1.66
CA ASN A 220 16.67 0.56 -1.47
C ASN A 220 15.96 1.81 -0.95
N ARG A 221 14.63 1.90 -1.15
CA ARG A 221 13.82 3.05 -0.71
C ARG A 221 13.80 3.15 0.80
N LEU A 222 13.95 4.36 1.32
CA LEU A 222 13.66 4.68 2.71
C LEU A 222 12.13 4.73 2.90
N LEU A 223 11.59 3.94 3.81
CA LEU A 223 10.15 3.87 4.06
C LEU A 223 9.73 4.42 5.42
N GLN A 224 10.57 4.28 6.45
CA GLN A 224 10.22 4.66 7.82
C GLN A 224 11.39 5.37 8.50
N VAL A 225 11.04 6.37 9.30
CA VAL A 225 11.95 7.09 10.19
C VAL A 225 11.29 7.17 11.56
N ASN A 226 12.00 6.80 12.61
CA ASN A 226 11.55 6.99 13.99
C ASN A 226 12.72 7.42 14.86
N SER A 227 12.46 8.24 15.88
CA SER A 227 13.49 8.78 16.76
C SER A 227 13.00 8.86 18.20
N ASP A 228 13.91 8.67 19.12
CA ASP A 228 13.75 9.06 20.52
C ASP A 228 14.68 10.24 20.85
N GLU A 229 14.93 10.50 22.12
CA GLU A 229 15.77 11.63 22.56
C GLU A 229 17.27 11.42 22.23
N ASN A 230 17.72 10.20 21.96
CA ASN A 230 19.13 9.85 21.89
C ASN A 230 19.57 9.26 20.55
N LYS A 231 18.64 8.69 19.80
CA LYS A 231 18.93 7.94 18.58
C LYS A 231 17.76 7.96 17.61
N SER A 232 18.07 7.72 16.36
CA SER A 232 17.09 7.54 15.29
C SER A 232 17.25 6.17 14.66
N VAL A 233 16.19 5.65 14.10
CA VAL A 233 16.19 4.44 13.28
C VAL A 233 15.50 4.71 11.95
N ILE A 234 15.99 4.09 10.91
CA ILE A 234 15.41 4.16 9.58
C ILE A 234 15.20 2.74 9.04
N GLY A 235 14.13 2.55 8.30
CA GLY A 235 13.74 1.27 7.71
C GLY A 235 13.55 1.38 6.20
N LEU A 236 14.06 0.39 5.47
CA LEU A 236 14.05 0.35 4.01
C LEU A 236 13.03 -0.67 3.47
N ASP A 237 12.82 -0.65 2.17
CA ASP A 237 11.88 -1.53 1.46
C ASP A 237 12.42 -2.97 1.25
N ASP A 238 13.72 -3.21 1.45
CA ASP A 238 14.29 -4.55 1.50
C ASP A 238 14.24 -5.20 2.90
N GLY A 239 13.70 -4.47 3.89
CA GLY A 239 13.64 -4.92 5.28
C GLY A 239 14.86 -4.57 6.11
N SER A 240 15.83 -3.87 5.57
CA SER A 240 17.00 -3.39 6.32
C SER A 240 16.61 -2.27 7.28
N VAL A 241 17.09 -2.36 8.53
CA VAL A 241 16.91 -1.33 9.56
C VAL A 241 18.25 -0.84 10.04
N PHE A 242 18.45 0.46 10.02
CA PHE A 242 19.69 1.11 10.43
C PHE A 242 19.48 1.95 11.68
N LEU A 243 20.44 1.87 12.59
CA LEU A 243 20.51 2.72 13.76
C LEU A 243 21.41 3.92 13.47
N ILE A 244 20.91 5.10 13.73
CA ILE A 244 21.64 6.37 13.70
C ILE A 244 21.84 6.82 15.13
N ASP A 245 23.05 6.64 15.64
CA ASP A 245 23.50 7.04 16.97
C ASP A 245 24.63 8.07 16.87
N GLY A 246 24.69 9.01 17.77
CA GLY A 246 25.71 10.06 17.78
C GLY A 246 25.34 11.28 16.90
N GLN A 247 26.24 12.23 16.80
CA GLN A 247 26.04 13.50 16.10
C GLN A 247 25.99 13.31 14.58
N ILE A 248 24.98 13.86 13.94
CA ILE A 248 24.88 13.94 12.49
C ILE A 248 25.61 15.19 12.01
N ASN A 249 26.65 15.00 11.21
CA ASN A 249 27.50 16.05 10.64
C ASN A 249 27.83 15.77 9.17
N ASP A 250 28.64 16.64 8.55
CA ASP A 250 29.00 16.55 7.12
C ASP A 250 29.76 15.26 6.75
N ASP A 251 30.40 14.60 7.73
CA ASP A 251 31.12 13.33 7.56
C ASP A 251 30.25 12.10 7.90
N PHE A 252 28.97 12.30 8.15
CA PHE A 252 28.06 11.22 8.52
C PHE A 252 27.99 10.16 7.42
N LYS A 253 28.07 8.90 7.84
CA LYS A 253 27.91 7.72 6.98
C LYS A 253 26.98 6.74 7.66
N LEU A 254 26.13 6.13 6.87
CA LEU A 254 25.30 5.03 7.33
C LEU A 254 26.20 3.82 7.59
N LYS A 255 26.02 3.18 8.75
CA LYS A 255 26.70 1.94 9.14
C LYS A 255 26.03 0.75 8.47
N GLU A 256 26.52 -0.46 8.75
CA GLU A 256 25.83 -1.69 8.36
C GLU A 256 24.42 -1.78 9.00
N PRO A 257 23.48 -2.49 8.38
CA PRO A 257 22.17 -2.71 8.95
C PRO A 257 22.26 -3.31 10.36
N THR A 258 21.50 -2.76 11.28
CA THR A 258 21.44 -3.25 12.66
C THR A 258 20.50 -4.44 12.80
N MET A 259 19.49 -4.51 11.94
CA MET A 259 18.51 -5.59 11.86
C MET A 259 18.03 -5.77 10.41
N GLU A 260 17.73 -7.00 10.02
CA GLU A 260 17.18 -7.34 8.70
C GLU A 260 15.87 -8.13 8.87
N CYS A 261 14.78 -7.63 8.27
CA CYS A 261 13.44 -8.20 8.37
C CYS A 261 12.98 -8.93 7.10
N LYS A 262 13.75 -8.87 6.01
CA LYS A 262 13.52 -9.54 4.71
C LYS A 262 12.37 -8.99 3.84
N PHE A 263 11.45 -8.19 4.38
CA PHE A 263 10.34 -7.57 3.67
C PHE A 263 10.28 -6.07 3.99
N PRO A 264 9.59 -5.25 3.18
CA PRO A 264 9.47 -3.82 3.40
C PRO A 264 9.02 -3.46 4.82
N ILE A 265 9.70 -2.48 5.43
CA ILE A 265 9.36 -1.97 6.75
C ILE A 265 8.11 -1.10 6.64
N LYS A 266 7.01 -1.53 7.26
CA LYS A 266 5.73 -0.81 7.27
C LYS A 266 5.55 0.06 8.50
N THR A 267 6.13 -0.35 9.64
CA THR A 267 6.14 0.43 10.87
C THR A 267 7.46 0.21 11.61
N LEU A 268 7.95 1.22 12.29
CA LEU A 268 9.24 1.21 12.97
C LEU A 268 9.18 2.08 14.21
N LEU A 269 9.50 1.50 15.38
CA LEU A 269 9.48 2.22 16.66
C LEU A 269 10.70 1.90 17.51
N LEU A 270 11.10 2.89 18.30
CA LEU A 270 12.04 2.74 19.41
C LEU A 270 11.24 2.53 20.71
N CYS A 271 11.38 1.34 21.32
CA CYS A 271 10.65 0.93 22.50
C CYS A 271 11.63 0.57 23.61
N ASN A 272 11.79 1.40 24.65
CA ASN A 272 12.74 1.15 25.76
C ASN A 272 14.14 0.71 25.31
N ASN A 273 14.73 1.43 24.37
CA ASN A 273 16.01 1.11 23.73
C ASN A 273 16.01 -0.14 22.82
N SER A 274 14.92 -0.86 22.70
CA SER A 274 14.74 -1.90 21.67
C SER A 274 14.28 -1.27 20.37
N ILE A 275 14.71 -1.84 19.25
CA ILE A 275 14.18 -1.51 17.92
C ILE A 275 13.09 -2.52 17.61
N VAL A 276 11.91 -2.03 17.22
CA VAL A 276 10.76 -2.88 16.85
C VAL A 276 10.26 -2.47 15.48
N ALA A 277 10.21 -3.40 14.54
CA ALA A 277 9.80 -3.19 13.16
C ALA A 277 8.68 -4.15 12.76
N GLY A 278 7.62 -3.61 12.16
CA GLY A 278 6.59 -4.39 11.47
C GLY A 278 6.97 -4.55 10.00
N SER A 279 7.03 -5.79 9.54
CA SER A 279 7.43 -6.15 8.19
C SER A 279 6.67 -7.39 7.75
N TRP A 280 5.83 -7.28 6.72
CA TRP A 280 4.93 -8.34 6.30
C TRP A 280 4.01 -8.77 7.47
N PHE A 281 3.85 -10.06 7.69
CA PHE A 281 3.07 -10.64 8.79
C PHE A 281 3.86 -10.76 10.11
N TYR A 282 4.97 -10.04 10.26
CA TYR A 282 5.88 -10.21 11.40
C TYR A 282 6.18 -8.91 12.11
N ILE A 283 6.35 -9.02 13.42
CA ILE A 283 7.00 -8.01 14.23
C ILE A 283 8.40 -8.56 14.56
N HIS A 284 9.41 -7.84 14.13
CA HIS A 284 10.81 -8.11 14.44
C HIS A 284 11.28 -7.18 15.53
N GLY A 285 12.06 -7.69 16.45
CA GLY A 285 12.65 -6.86 17.48
C GLY A 285 14.10 -7.17 17.74
N LEU A 286 14.82 -6.12 18.10
CA LEU A 286 16.20 -6.19 18.58
C LEU A 286 16.30 -5.55 19.96
N ASN A 287 16.63 -6.35 20.94
CA ASN A 287 16.80 -5.90 22.32
C ASN A 287 18.16 -5.19 22.52
N PRO A 288 18.32 -4.37 23.58
CA PRO A 288 19.58 -3.70 23.88
C PRO A 288 20.77 -4.66 24.14
N ASP A 289 20.50 -5.91 24.51
CA ASP A 289 21.52 -6.96 24.69
C ASP A 289 21.93 -7.66 23.38
N GLY A 290 21.43 -7.17 22.24
CA GLY A 290 21.72 -7.68 20.90
C GLY A 290 20.92 -8.93 20.49
N LYS A 291 19.98 -9.38 21.32
CA LYS A 291 19.12 -10.51 20.98
C LYS A 291 17.97 -10.07 20.09
N THR A 292 17.76 -10.83 19.02
CA THR A 292 16.63 -10.68 18.11
C THR A 292 15.49 -11.61 18.50
N TRP A 293 14.27 -11.15 18.25
CA TRP A 293 13.05 -11.94 18.41
C TRP A 293 12.06 -11.63 17.29
N ILE A 294 11.10 -12.51 17.09
CA ILE A 294 10.08 -12.36 16.06
C ILE A 294 8.72 -12.79 16.62
N VAL A 295 7.67 -12.08 16.24
CA VAL A 295 6.27 -12.42 16.54
C VAL A 295 5.50 -12.43 15.25
N GLU A 296 4.71 -13.48 15.04
CA GLU A 296 3.84 -13.64 13.88
C GLU A 296 2.48 -12.97 14.14
N HIS A 297 1.92 -12.34 13.11
CA HIS A 297 0.60 -11.73 13.12
C HIS A 297 -0.22 -12.25 11.92
N GLN A 298 -1.53 -12.19 12.01
CA GLN A 298 -2.44 -12.66 10.96
C GLN A 298 -2.53 -11.67 9.79
N GLY A 299 -2.34 -10.37 10.04
CA GLY A 299 -2.33 -9.31 9.03
C GLY A 299 -0.95 -8.70 8.79
N ILE A 300 -0.78 -8.01 7.66
CA ILE A 300 0.40 -7.20 7.35
C ILE A 300 0.47 -6.05 8.37
N VAL A 301 1.52 -6.01 9.20
CA VAL A 301 1.64 -5.03 10.28
C VAL A 301 1.87 -3.62 9.73
N GLN A 302 0.81 -2.82 9.70
CA GLN A 302 0.80 -1.45 9.16
C GLN A 302 0.78 -0.38 10.24
N TYR A 303 0.18 -0.68 11.38
CA TYR A 303 0.02 0.26 12.49
C TYR A 303 0.65 -0.31 13.74
N SER A 304 1.40 0.53 14.43
CA SER A 304 1.94 0.17 15.74
C SER A 304 2.08 1.37 16.65
N VAL A 305 1.85 1.16 17.93
CA VAL A 305 1.99 2.17 18.98
C VAL A 305 2.57 1.53 20.23
N TYR A 306 3.33 2.30 20.99
CA TYR A 306 3.99 1.83 22.20
C TYR A 306 3.67 2.70 23.41
N SER A 307 3.25 2.07 24.50
CA SER A 307 3.05 2.72 25.79
C SER A 307 4.26 2.51 26.69
N LYS A 308 4.97 3.60 27.03
CA LYS A 308 6.09 3.55 27.99
C LYS A 308 5.60 3.20 29.41
N ASN A 309 4.39 3.61 29.77
CA ASN A 309 3.85 3.41 31.12
C ASN A 309 3.48 1.95 31.38
N THR A 310 2.80 1.31 30.43
CA THR A 310 2.39 -0.09 30.55
C THR A 310 3.41 -1.05 29.97
N ASN A 311 4.43 -0.54 29.29
CA ASN A 311 5.44 -1.32 28.56
C ASN A 311 4.84 -2.25 27.49
N CYS A 312 3.68 -1.84 26.94
CA CYS A 312 2.94 -2.59 25.93
C CYS A 312 3.13 -1.99 24.54
N PHE A 313 3.40 -2.87 23.60
CA PHE A 313 3.46 -2.58 22.16
C PHE A 313 2.21 -3.17 21.50
N TYR A 314 1.37 -2.30 20.95
CA TYR A 314 0.18 -2.69 20.20
C TYR A 314 0.44 -2.58 18.71
N PHE A 315 -0.14 -3.49 17.96
CA PHE A 315 0.01 -3.56 16.51
C PHE A 315 -1.24 -4.07 15.83
N ALA A 316 -1.46 -3.61 14.61
CA ALA A 316 -2.59 -3.99 13.78
C ALA A 316 -2.19 -3.96 12.30
N GLY A 317 -2.97 -4.63 11.50
CA GLY A 317 -2.84 -4.64 10.06
C GLY A 317 -3.87 -5.57 9.42
N ASP A 318 -3.88 -5.62 8.11
CA ASP A 318 -4.85 -6.29 7.27
C ASP A 318 -4.13 -7.30 6.37
N ASP A 319 -4.71 -8.47 6.12
CA ASP A 319 -4.16 -9.47 5.19
C ASP A 319 -4.51 -9.18 3.73
N GLN A 320 -5.30 -8.14 3.48
CA GLN A 320 -5.82 -7.74 2.17
C GLN A 320 -6.71 -8.80 1.49
N ASN A 321 -7.35 -9.63 2.30
CA ASN A 321 -8.23 -10.69 1.84
C ASN A 321 -9.65 -10.52 2.41
N ASP A 322 -10.57 -10.03 1.61
CA ASP A 322 -11.97 -9.77 1.99
C ASP A 322 -12.78 -11.04 2.36
N PHE A 323 -12.21 -12.22 2.18
CA PHE A 323 -12.86 -13.51 2.45
C PHE A 323 -12.46 -14.12 3.81
N THR A 324 -11.53 -13.50 4.52
CA THR A 324 -11.12 -13.90 5.87
C THR A 324 -11.82 -13.07 6.94
N ASP A 325 -11.79 -13.55 8.18
CA ASP A 325 -12.21 -12.75 9.33
C ASP A 325 -11.23 -11.58 9.53
N THR A 326 -11.71 -10.49 10.12
CA THR A 326 -10.90 -9.31 10.41
C THR A 326 -9.75 -9.64 11.37
N GLU A 327 -8.54 -9.18 11.07
CA GLU A 327 -7.36 -9.44 11.85
C GLU A 327 -7.42 -8.75 13.23
N PRO A 328 -6.99 -9.44 14.27
CA PRO A 328 -7.00 -8.90 15.63
C PRO A 328 -5.95 -7.82 15.82
N ILE A 329 -6.20 -6.91 16.76
CA ILE A 329 -5.17 -6.02 17.28
C ILE A 329 -4.37 -6.79 18.33
N GLY A 330 -3.09 -7.02 18.06
CA GLY A 330 -2.18 -7.71 18.96
C GLY A 330 -1.52 -6.80 19.98
N CYS A 331 -1.05 -7.38 21.07
CA CYS A 331 -0.27 -6.69 22.09
C CYS A 331 0.91 -7.56 22.55
N ILE A 332 2.09 -6.96 22.63
CA ILE A 332 3.27 -7.54 23.26
C ILE A 332 3.58 -6.72 24.52
N ASN A 333 3.67 -7.38 25.66
CA ASN A 333 4.14 -6.74 26.90
C ASN A 333 5.63 -7.04 27.09
N PHE A 334 6.49 -6.05 26.93
CA PHE A 334 7.95 -6.17 27.12
C PHE A 334 8.38 -6.34 28.58
N GLY A 335 7.46 -6.27 29.55
CA GLY A 335 7.69 -6.71 30.91
C GLY A 335 7.79 -8.24 31.07
N ASN A 336 7.26 -8.99 30.11
CA ASN A 336 7.36 -10.43 30.06
C ASN A 336 8.73 -10.84 29.50
N GLN A 337 9.17 -12.05 29.85
CA GLN A 337 10.38 -12.62 29.25
C GLN A 337 10.02 -13.29 27.91
N PRO A 338 10.86 -13.09 26.86
CA PRO A 338 10.68 -13.84 25.62
C PRO A 338 10.86 -15.32 25.85
N ILE A 339 10.09 -16.14 25.14
CA ILE A 339 10.16 -17.59 25.16
C ILE A 339 10.97 -18.09 23.97
N THR A 340 11.54 -19.29 24.10
CA THR A 340 12.21 -19.96 23.00
C THR A 340 11.27 -20.97 22.37
N VAL A 341 11.01 -20.82 21.08
CA VAL A 341 10.19 -21.74 20.28
C VAL A 341 11.03 -22.42 19.23
N ASP A 342 10.59 -23.59 18.76
CA ASP A 342 11.16 -24.22 17.58
C ASP A 342 10.80 -23.38 16.34
N LYS A 343 11.72 -23.30 15.39
CA LYS A 343 11.46 -22.61 14.12
C LYS A 343 10.28 -23.22 13.34
N SER A 344 10.04 -24.53 13.50
CA SER A 344 8.93 -25.23 12.87
C SER A 344 7.55 -24.82 13.41
N GLU A 345 7.50 -24.10 14.54
CA GLU A 345 6.25 -23.57 15.11
C GLU A 345 5.83 -22.23 14.50
N LEU A 346 6.72 -21.61 13.70
CA LEU A 346 6.46 -20.34 13.01
C LEU A 346 6.39 -20.57 11.51
N THR A 347 5.46 -19.89 10.84
CA THR A 347 5.34 -19.92 9.37
C THR A 347 6.32 -18.92 8.75
N LEU A 348 7.61 -19.22 8.78
CA LEU A 348 8.64 -18.31 8.28
C LEU A 348 8.68 -18.29 6.74
N TRP A 349 7.77 -17.55 6.11
CA TRP A 349 7.67 -17.42 4.64
C TRP A 349 8.99 -17.08 3.94
N PHE A 350 9.85 -16.28 4.59
CA PHE A 350 11.16 -15.87 4.07
C PHE A 350 12.26 -16.93 4.26
N GLU A 351 12.04 -17.97 5.10
CA GLU A 351 12.96 -19.09 5.28
C GLU A 351 12.53 -20.32 4.47
N GLN A 352 11.33 -20.32 3.93
CA GLN A 352 10.96 -21.29 2.92
C GLN A 352 11.92 -21.04 1.74
N LYS A 353 12.98 -21.83 1.69
CA LYS A 353 13.72 -21.97 0.43
C LYS A 353 12.62 -22.28 -0.59
N GLU A 354 12.52 -21.45 -1.61
CA GLU A 354 11.90 -21.92 -2.83
C GLU A 354 12.61 -23.23 -3.14
N VAL A 355 11.96 -24.31 -2.78
CA VAL A 355 12.16 -25.55 -3.48
C VAL A 355 11.51 -25.25 -4.81
N VAL A 356 12.27 -24.53 -5.65
CA VAL A 356 12.13 -24.68 -7.08
C VAL A 356 12.41 -26.16 -7.26
N ALA A 357 11.37 -26.96 -7.13
CA ALA A 357 11.36 -28.27 -7.70
C ALA A 357 11.64 -27.96 -9.17
N GLN A 358 12.88 -28.14 -9.58
CA GLN A 358 13.20 -28.37 -10.97
C GLN A 358 12.50 -29.70 -11.28
N LEU A 359 11.18 -29.61 -11.42
CA LEU A 359 10.41 -30.65 -12.05
C LEU A 359 10.95 -30.67 -13.48
N SER A 360 11.75 -31.68 -13.79
CA SER A 360 12.14 -31.97 -15.17
C SER A 360 10.84 -32.13 -15.97
N ALA A 361 10.86 -31.75 -17.23
CA ALA A 361 9.70 -31.98 -18.10
C ALA A 361 9.15 -33.42 -17.97
N ASP A 362 10.02 -34.41 -17.77
CA ASP A 362 9.65 -35.80 -17.56
C ASP A 362 8.88 -36.04 -16.25
N GLU A 363 9.11 -35.26 -15.18
CA GLU A 363 8.36 -35.36 -13.94
C GLU A 363 6.99 -34.68 -14.01
N ILE A 364 6.87 -33.62 -14.82
CA ILE A 364 5.57 -32.96 -15.07
C ILE A 364 4.68 -33.83 -15.93
N TYR A 365 5.24 -34.57 -16.89
CA TYR A 365 4.48 -35.42 -17.82
C TYR A 365 4.39 -36.89 -17.39
N SER A 366 5.09 -37.34 -16.32
CA SER A 366 4.96 -38.71 -15.80
C SER A 366 3.74 -38.92 -14.89
N ASP A 367 2.96 -37.88 -14.61
CA ASP A 367 1.77 -37.98 -13.75
C ASP A 367 0.46 -38.28 -14.49
N ASP A 368 0.48 -38.43 -15.83
CA ASP A 368 -0.71 -38.87 -16.57
C ASP A 368 -1.21 -40.27 -16.12
N ASP A 369 -0.32 -41.14 -15.68
CA ASP A 369 -0.69 -42.46 -15.14
C ASP A 369 -1.34 -42.35 -13.75
N LYS A 370 -0.93 -41.41 -12.90
CA LYS A 370 -1.53 -41.19 -11.58
C LYS A 370 -2.87 -40.45 -11.64
N MET A 371 -3.04 -39.58 -12.61
CA MET A 371 -4.32 -38.91 -12.86
C MET A 371 -5.37 -39.93 -13.31
N THR A 372 -4.96 -40.91 -14.11
CA THR A 372 -5.83 -42.01 -14.55
C THR A 372 -6.18 -42.96 -13.39
N GLU A 373 -5.29 -43.21 -12.43
CA GLU A 373 -5.56 -43.98 -11.21
C GLU A 373 -6.50 -43.22 -10.24
N LEU A 374 -6.37 -41.92 -10.09
CA LEU A 374 -7.26 -41.10 -9.27
C LEU A 374 -8.67 -41.03 -9.88
N LEU A 375 -8.80 -40.89 -11.18
CA LEU A 375 -10.09 -40.94 -11.88
C LEU A 375 -10.75 -42.31 -11.87
N ASN A 376 -9.98 -43.40 -11.77
CA ASN A 376 -10.48 -44.75 -11.66
C ASN A 376 -10.87 -45.14 -10.21
N ASN A 377 -10.31 -44.50 -9.20
CA ASN A 377 -10.64 -44.75 -7.80
C ASN A 377 -11.90 -44.03 -7.29
N ASP A 378 -12.34 -42.95 -7.95
CA ASP A 378 -13.60 -42.27 -7.63
C ASP A 378 -14.85 -42.92 -8.23
N SER A 379 -14.69 -44.02 -8.98
CA SER A 379 -15.80 -44.71 -9.61
C SER A 379 -16.45 -45.82 -8.74
N ILE A 380 -16.11 -45.96 -7.45
CA ILE A 380 -16.76 -46.89 -6.55
C ILE A 380 -17.18 -46.16 -5.25
N SER A 381 -18.16 -45.29 -5.32
CA SER A 381 -19.25 -45.12 -4.34
C SER A 381 -20.07 -43.87 -4.65
N ASN A 382 -21.25 -44.13 -5.04
CA ASN A 382 -22.49 -43.33 -5.07
C ASN A 382 -23.06 -43.06 -6.45
N ASN A 383 -23.74 -44.10 -6.96
CA ASN A 383 -24.90 -43.94 -7.80
C ASN A 383 -25.93 -43.05 -7.11
N GLN A 384 -25.93 -41.78 -7.45
CA GLN A 384 -27.13 -40.98 -7.55
C GLN A 384 -27.02 -40.16 -8.84
N GLU A 385 -27.57 -40.73 -9.90
CA GLU A 385 -27.90 -40.02 -11.12
C GLU A 385 -28.77 -38.82 -10.75
N MET A 386 -28.18 -37.62 -10.81
CA MET A 386 -28.96 -36.40 -10.93
C MET A 386 -29.35 -36.28 -12.40
N ILE A 387 -30.39 -36.99 -12.79
CA ILE A 387 -31.12 -36.71 -14.04
C ILE A 387 -31.76 -35.33 -13.86
N LEU A 388 -31.07 -34.31 -14.41
CA LEU A 388 -31.73 -33.03 -14.68
C LEU A 388 -32.83 -33.30 -15.69
N LYS A 389 -34.08 -33.23 -15.23
CA LYS A 389 -35.25 -33.44 -16.06
C LYS A 389 -35.24 -32.42 -17.20
N ASP A 390 -35.41 -32.89 -18.43
CA ASP A 390 -35.54 -32.13 -19.68
C ASP A 390 -36.52 -30.95 -19.63
N GLU A 391 -37.43 -30.93 -18.66
CA GLU A 391 -38.41 -29.85 -18.48
C GLU A 391 -37.81 -28.53 -17.96
N GLN A 392 -36.66 -28.53 -17.29
CA GLN A 392 -36.03 -27.29 -16.84
C GLN A 392 -35.15 -26.65 -17.92
N PHE A 393 -34.60 -27.46 -18.82
CA PHE A 393 -33.81 -26.96 -19.96
C PHE A 393 -34.72 -26.34 -21.02
N THR A 394 -35.92 -26.93 -21.23
CA THR A 394 -36.92 -26.41 -22.20
C THR A 394 -37.54 -25.08 -21.70
N ASN A 395 -37.69 -24.89 -20.40
CA ASN A 395 -38.15 -23.63 -19.82
C ASN A 395 -37.10 -22.51 -19.85
N LEU A 396 -35.81 -22.85 -19.81
CA LEU A 396 -34.75 -21.87 -19.96
C LEU A 396 -34.57 -21.39 -21.41
N LEU A 397 -34.78 -22.29 -22.38
CA LEU A 397 -34.75 -21.97 -23.82
C LEU A 397 -36.00 -21.16 -24.26
N SER A 398 -37.16 -21.37 -23.64
CA SER A 398 -38.36 -20.59 -23.95
C SER A 398 -38.36 -19.19 -23.30
N ALA A 399 -37.51 -18.95 -22.30
CA ALA A 399 -37.34 -17.65 -21.70
C ALA A 399 -36.32 -16.76 -22.44
N LEU A 400 -35.56 -17.35 -23.38
CA LEU A 400 -34.55 -16.65 -24.18
C LEU A 400 -34.96 -16.40 -25.65
N GLY A 401 -36.15 -16.81 -26.06
CA GLY A 401 -36.58 -16.68 -27.44
C GLY A 401 -37.98 -16.16 -27.57
N ASP A 402 -38.17 -14.88 -27.47
CA ASP A 402 -39.20 -14.11 -28.18
C ASP A 402 -38.91 -12.62 -27.90
N ASP A 403 -38.27 -12.00 -28.86
CA ASP A 403 -38.39 -10.59 -29.27
C ASP A 403 -37.17 -10.16 -30.10
N VAL A 404 -37.09 -10.62 -31.34
CA VAL A 404 -36.35 -9.90 -32.41
C VAL A 404 -37.20 -9.93 -33.67
N GLU A 405 -38.11 -8.98 -33.79
CA GLU A 405 -38.67 -8.61 -35.10
C GLU A 405 -37.65 -7.71 -35.84
N ALA A 406 -37.17 -8.22 -36.97
CA ALA A 406 -36.39 -7.46 -37.92
C ALA A 406 -37.27 -6.42 -38.63
N ASN A 407 -37.00 -5.16 -38.44
CA ASN A 407 -37.45 -4.10 -39.33
C ASN A 407 -36.32 -3.52 -40.17
N ASN A 408 -36.28 -3.96 -41.42
CA ASN A 408 -35.58 -3.28 -42.49
C ASN A 408 -36.30 -1.97 -42.82
N TYR A 409 -35.61 -0.85 -42.72
CA TYR A 409 -35.89 0.35 -43.52
C TYR A 409 -34.58 0.95 -44.01
N SER A 410 -34.43 0.81 -45.34
CA SER A 410 -33.53 1.63 -46.16
C SER A 410 -34.30 2.90 -46.56
N GLU A 411 -33.83 4.07 -46.16
CA GLU A 411 -34.15 5.31 -46.86
C GLU A 411 -32.91 6.20 -46.98
N GLU A 412 -32.54 6.42 -48.24
CA GLU A 412 -31.61 7.47 -48.64
C GLU A 412 -32.26 8.84 -48.43
N VAL A 413 -31.59 9.75 -47.77
CA VAL A 413 -31.91 11.18 -47.84
C VAL A 413 -30.66 11.98 -48.13
N SER A 414 -30.78 12.72 -49.21
CA SER A 414 -29.83 13.63 -49.80
C SER A 414 -29.54 14.84 -48.94
N VAL A 415 -28.29 15.26 -49.04
CA VAL A 415 -27.69 16.46 -48.44
C VAL A 415 -28.27 17.73 -49.05
N ASP A 416 -28.70 18.63 -48.21
CA ASP A 416 -28.65 20.08 -48.49
C ASP A 416 -28.03 20.84 -47.34
N LYS A 417 -27.07 21.67 -47.68
CA LYS A 417 -26.33 22.59 -46.84
C LYS A 417 -27.20 23.83 -46.52
N GLU A 418 -27.22 24.27 -45.28
CA GLU A 418 -26.92 25.67 -44.91
C GLU A 418 -27.05 25.94 -43.40
N SER A 419 -25.95 26.50 -42.87
CA SER A 419 -25.79 27.62 -41.92
C SER A 419 -26.07 27.47 -40.42
N ASP A 420 -24.99 27.77 -39.74
CA ASP A 420 -24.87 28.49 -38.45
C ASP A 420 -25.62 27.97 -37.20
N GLY A 421 -24.82 27.50 -36.27
CA GLY A 421 -25.15 27.48 -34.86
C GLY A 421 -25.07 26.11 -34.19
N ASN A 422 -23.86 25.57 -33.95
CA ASN A 422 -23.72 24.44 -33.04
C ASN A 422 -22.31 24.31 -32.47
N SER A 423 -21.95 25.23 -31.60
CA SER A 423 -20.76 25.08 -30.74
C SER A 423 -20.95 24.02 -29.66
N LEU A 424 -22.20 23.71 -29.28
CA LEU A 424 -22.54 22.75 -28.24
C LEU A 424 -22.65 21.29 -28.74
N LEU A 425 -22.94 21.10 -30.04
CA LEU A 425 -23.01 19.78 -30.64
C LEU A 425 -21.61 19.27 -31.04
N ASP A 426 -20.71 20.17 -31.41
CA ASP A 426 -19.30 19.81 -31.69
C ASP A 426 -18.55 19.42 -30.40
N GLU A 427 -18.84 20.07 -29.26
CA GLU A 427 -18.29 19.69 -27.95
C GLU A 427 -18.83 18.35 -27.45
N LEU A 428 -20.10 18.04 -27.72
CA LEU A 428 -20.72 16.73 -27.40
C LEU A 428 -20.30 15.61 -28.35
N LEU A 429 -19.94 15.93 -29.60
CA LEU A 429 -19.44 14.96 -30.57
C LEU A 429 -17.94 14.64 -30.37
N ASP A 430 -17.15 15.58 -29.86
CA ASP A 430 -15.76 15.32 -29.46
C ASP A 430 -15.68 14.38 -28.26
N ASP A 431 -16.61 14.46 -27.29
CA ASP A 431 -16.68 13.54 -26.16
C ASP A 431 -17.10 12.10 -26.56
N VAL A 432 -17.83 11.92 -27.66
CA VAL A 432 -18.26 10.60 -28.16
C VAL A 432 -17.21 9.95 -29.07
N ILE A 433 -16.28 10.71 -29.65
CA ILE A 433 -15.25 10.18 -30.58
C ILE A 433 -13.96 9.74 -29.84
N THR A 434 -13.82 10.01 -28.53
CA THR A 434 -12.58 9.70 -27.79
C THR A 434 -12.57 8.35 -27.06
N ASN A 435 -13.62 7.54 -27.16
CA ASN A 435 -13.61 6.19 -26.59
C ASN A 435 -12.93 5.19 -27.54
N LYS A 436 -11.59 5.25 -27.62
CA LYS A 436 -10.85 4.13 -28.21
C LYS A 436 -10.83 2.96 -27.23
N PRO A 437 -11.18 1.74 -27.69
CA PRO A 437 -11.23 0.58 -26.81
C PRO A 437 -9.84 0.24 -26.22
N LEU A 438 -9.85 -0.37 -25.05
CA LEU A 438 -8.69 -1.03 -24.49
C LEU A 438 -8.15 -2.04 -25.53
N VAL A 439 -6.84 -1.99 -25.80
CA VAL A 439 -6.17 -2.90 -26.77
C VAL A 439 -4.97 -3.54 -26.08
N ALA A 440 -5.08 -4.83 -25.78
CA ALA A 440 -3.96 -5.62 -25.29
C ALA A 440 -2.83 -5.66 -26.33
N ASN A 441 -1.58 -5.69 -25.86
CA ASN A 441 -0.41 -5.87 -26.71
C ASN A 441 0.59 -6.78 -25.97
N ALA A 442 0.67 -8.03 -26.40
CA ALA A 442 1.58 -9.05 -25.84
C ALA A 442 2.99 -9.00 -26.45
N GLY A 443 3.22 -8.07 -27.37
CA GLY A 443 4.46 -7.99 -28.15
C GLY A 443 4.39 -8.79 -29.45
N SER A 444 5.50 -8.84 -30.16
CA SER A 444 5.64 -9.63 -31.39
C SER A 444 6.28 -10.98 -31.12
N ASP A 445 5.98 -11.96 -31.96
CA ASP A 445 6.62 -13.28 -31.93
C ASP A 445 8.16 -13.16 -31.99
N MET A 446 8.86 -13.94 -31.18
CA MET A 446 10.31 -13.86 -31.02
C MET A 446 10.94 -15.23 -30.97
N THR A 447 12.19 -15.31 -31.49
CA THR A 447 13.03 -16.51 -31.42
C THR A 447 14.26 -16.21 -30.59
N TYR A 448 14.55 -17.03 -29.59
CA TYR A 448 15.71 -16.93 -28.70
C TYR A 448 16.67 -18.10 -28.95
N GLN A 449 17.96 -17.81 -28.88
CA GLN A 449 18.99 -18.86 -28.88
C GLN A 449 19.14 -19.41 -27.46
N SER A 450 19.16 -20.73 -27.32
CA SER A 450 19.42 -21.35 -26.03
C SER A 450 20.86 -21.13 -25.57
N GLU A 451 21.05 -21.01 -24.27
CA GLU A 451 22.35 -21.03 -23.61
C GLU A 451 22.90 -22.48 -23.57
N ASP A 452 24.13 -22.65 -23.04
CA ASP A 452 24.80 -23.96 -22.96
C ASP A 452 24.02 -25.01 -22.14
N ASP A 453 23.06 -24.59 -21.31
CA ASP A 453 22.19 -25.46 -20.52
C ASP A 453 20.89 -25.87 -21.25
N GLY A 454 20.74 -25.51 -22.51
CA GLY A 454 19.57 -25.82 -23.31
C GLY A 454 18.31 -24.99 -22.96
N SER A 455 18.49 -23.85 -22.33
CA SER A 455 17.40 -22.93 -21.97
C SER A 455 17.70 -21.50 -22.40
N ALA A 456 16.67 -20.64 -22.46
CA ALA A 456 16.83 -19.22 -22.67
C ALA A 456 16.00 -18.41 -21.66
N VAL A 457 16.54 -17.28 -21.22
CA VAL A 457 15.78 -16.31 -20.41
C VAL A 457 15.08 -15.35 -21.36
N ILE A 458 13.75 -15.37 -21.33
CA ILE A 458 12.90 -14.51 -22.16
C ILE A 458 12.25 -13.41 -21.31
N ILE A 459 11.82 -12.35 -21.97
CA ILE A 459 11.05 -11.28 -21.33
C ILE A 459 9.70 -11.20 -22.06
N LEU A 460 8.62 -11.37 -21.31
CA LEU A 460 7.26 -11.08 -21.76
C LEU A 460 6.89 -9.67 -21.31
N ASP A 461 6.54 -8.80 -22.24
CA ASP A 461 6.32 -7.38 -22.01
C ASP A 461 4.99 -6.92 -22.62
N GLY A 462 3.99 -6.74 -21.77
CA GLY A 462 2.68 -6.22 -22.12
C GLY A 462 2.52 -4.71 -21.95
N SER A 463 3.57 -4.00 -21.55
CA SER A 463 3.50 -2.56 -21.22
C SER A 463 3.10 -1.66 -22.39
N ALA A 464 3.19 -2.16 -23.62
CA ALA A 464 2.71 -1.48 -24.82
C ALA A 464 1.18 -1.51 -25.00
N THR A 465 0.44 -2.16 -24.11
CA THR A 465 -1.02 -2.15 -24.07
C THR A 465 -1.52 -0.70 -23.97
N LYS A 466 -2.48 -0.35 -24.83
CA LYS A 466 -3.00 1.02 -24.91
C LYS A 466 -4.41 1.10 -24.33
N ASN A 467 -4.56 1.98 -23.36
CA ASN A 467 -5.83 2.51 -22.91
C ASN A 467 -5.76 4.03 -22.96
N GLN A 468 -6.68 4.70 -23.64
CA GLN A 468 -6.66 6.18 -23.74
C GLN A 468 -6.96 6.89 -22.42
N GLN A 469 -7.60 6.22 -21.47
CA GLN A 469 -7.81 6.76 -20.13
C GLN A 469 -6.65 6.47 -19.15
N GLY A 470 -5.59 5.79 -19.62
CA GLY A 470 -4.31 5.68 -18.89
C GLY A 470 -4.27 4.67 -17.75
N LYS A 471 -5.29 3.84 -17.54
CA LYS A 471 -5.29 2.89 -16.43
C LYS A 471 -5.69 1.47 -16.86
N VAL A 472 -4.70 0.65 -17.19
CA VAL A 472 -4.84 -0.82 -17.13
C VAL A 472 -4.74 -1.20 -15.65
N ILE A 473 -5.73 -1.94 -15.13
CA ILE A 473 -5.75 -2.30 -13.71
C ILE A 473 -5.18 -3.67 -13.48
N THR A 474 -5.53 -4.63 -14.35
CA THR A 474 -5.11 -6.00 -14.16
C THR A 474 -4.45 -6.53 -15.43
N TRP A 475 -3.41 -7.30 -15.20
CA TRP A 475 -2.64 -8.04 -16.18
C TRP A 475 -2.74 -9.51 -15.79
N SER A 476 -2.90 -10.39 -16.77
CA SER A 476 -2.87 -11.84 -16.58
C SER A 476 -2.21 -12.48 -17.80
N TRP A 477 -1.06 -13.11 -17.57
CA TRP A 477 -0.38 -13.90 -18.59
C TRP A 477 -0.74 -15.36 -18.40
N ILE A 478 -1.18 -15.99 -19.46
CA ILE A 478 -1.70 -17.36 -19.46
C ILE A 478 -0.86 -18.18 -20.43
N ASP A 479 -0.44 -19.36 -20.03
CA ASP A 479 0.27 -20.30 -20.88
C ASP A 479 -0.70 -21.07 -21.80
N ASP A 480 -0.16 -21.92 -22.66
CA ASP A 480 -0.92 -22.75 -23.61
C ASP A 480 -1.80 -23.81 -22.93
N THR A 481 -1.56 -24.09 -21.64
CA THR A 481 -2.39 -24.98 -20.82
C THR A 481 -3.58 -24.26 -20.16
N GLY A 482 -3.65 -22.93 -20.28
CA GLY A 482 -4.68 -22.10 -19.66
C GLY A 482 -4.36 -21.69 -18.22
N ARG A 483 -3.14 -21.95 -17.75
CA ARG A 483 -2.69 -21.56 -16.41
C ARG A 483 -2.16 -20.13 -16.41
N GLU A 484 -2.57 -19.34 -15.41
CA GLU A 484 -1.99 -18.04 -15.16
C GLU A 484 -0.57 -18.16 -14.59
N ILE A 485 0.39 -17.53 -15.25
CA ILE A 485 1.82 -17.60 -14.93
C ILE A 485 2.36 -16.29 -14.36
N SER A 486 1.68 -15.16 -14.59
CA SER A 486 2.07 -13.85 -14.03
C SER A 486 0.92 -12.85 -14.11
N THR A 487 0.86 -11.96 -13.10
CA THR A 487 -0.05 -10.80 -13.06
C THR A 487 0.68 -9.47 -13.26
N LEU A 488 1.94 -9.49 -13.65
CA LEU A 488 2.74 -8.30 -13.90
C LEU A 488 2.64 -7.87 -15.36
N SER A 489 2.72 -6.56 -15.62
CA SER A 489 2.78 -6.03 -17.00
C SER A 489 4.01 -6.54 -17.76
N LYS A 490 5.09 -6.86 -17.04
CA LYS A 490 6.34 -7.36 -17.58
C LYS A 490 6.99 -8.34 -16.60
N PHE A 491 7.45 -9.48 -17.12
CA PHE A 491 8.17 -10.46 -16.28
C PHE A 491 9.16 -11.29 -17.10
N ARG A 492 10.07 -11.97 -16.39
CA ARG A 492 11.06 -12.84 -16.98
C ARG A 492 10.66 -14.31 -16.75
N ALA A 493 10.83 -15.13 -17.79
CA ALA A 493 10.67 -16.57 -17.69
C ALA A 493 11.89 -17.28 -18.28
N LYS A 494 12.26 -18.43 -17.72
CA LYS A 494 13.30 -19.30 -18.26
C LYS A 494 12.62 -20.48 -18.93
N LEU A 495 12.85 -20.64 -20.24
CA LEU A 495 12.22 -21.66 -21.06
C LEU A 495 13.29 -22.59 -21.65
N SER A 496 12.99 -23.88 -21.74
CA SER A 496 13.79 -24.87 -22.46
C SER A 496 13.60 -24.72 -23.97
N ILE A 497 14.40 -25.44 -24.77
CA ILE A 497 14.23 -25.51 -26.23
C ILE A 497 12.80 -25.98 -26.54
N GLY A 498 12.07 -25.20 -27.35
CA GLY A 498 10.67 -25.49 -27.70
C GLY A 498 9.91 -24.27 -28.22
N ILE A 499 8.65 -24.47 -28.56
CA ILE A 499 7.73 -23.41 -29.01
C ILE A 499 6.66 -23.24 -27.93
N TYR A 500 6.49 -22.00 -27.45
CA TYR A 500 5.58 -21.63 -26.39
C TYR A 500 4.64 -20.54 -26.88
N ARG A 501 3.38 -20.58 -26.44
CA ARG A 501 2.40 -19.54 -26.71
C ARG A 501 1.88 -18.97 -25.40
N PHE A 502 1.91 -17.66 -25.29
CA PHE A 502 1.40 -16.94 -24.14
C PHE A 502 0.27 -15.99 -24.55
N GLU A 503 -0.79 -15.94 -23.77
CA GLU A 503 -1.91 -15.02 -23.93
C GLU A 503 -1.85 -13.98 -22.82
N LEU A 504 -1.85 -12.71 -23.19
CA LEU A 504 -1.98 -11.58 -22.26
C LEU A 504 -3.44 -11.15 -22.21
N ARG A 505 -4.06 -11.21 -21.05
CA ARG A 505 -5.36 -10.60 -20.76
C ARG A 505 -5.17 -9.35 -19.93
N VAL A 506 -5.86 -8.29 -20.27
CA VAL A 506 -5.84 -7.02 -19.54
C VAL A 506 -7.25 -6.53 -19.32
N SER A 507 -7.49 -5.88 -18.16
CA SER A 507 -8.78 -5.27 -17.84
C SER A 507 -8.57 -3.84 -17.33
N ASP A 508 -9.57 -2.98 -17.54
CA ASP A 508 -9.57 -1.60 -17.08
C ASP A 508 -10.56 -1.39 -15.90
N LEU A 509 -10.60 -0.15 -15.37
CA LEU A 509 -11.49 0.25 -14.28
C LEU A 509 -12.98 0.11 -14.61
N GLU A 510 -13.33 0.11 -15.90
CA GLU A 510 -14.71 0.03 -16.35
C GLU A 510 -15.18 -1.43 -16.53
N GLY A 511 -14.27 -2.39 -16.31
CA GLY A 511 -14.54 -3.82 -16.47
C GLY A 511 -14.41 -4.31 -17.93
N ASN A 512 -13.91 -3.47 -18.85
CA ASN A 512 -13.61 -3.92 -20.20
C ASN A 512 -12.37 -4.81 -20.16
N SER A 513 -12.39 -5.92 -20.90
CA SER A 513 -11.26 -6.83 -20.99
C SER A 513 -10.93 -7.12 -22.45
N THR A 514 -9.65 -7.30 -22.73
CA THR A 514 -9.15 -7.68 -24.06
C THR A 514 -7.94 -8.59 -23.91
N ALA A 515 -7.63 -9.35 -24.94
CA ALA A 515 -6.50 -10.27 -24.95
C ALA A 515 -5.70 -10.17 -26.25
N ASP A 516 -4.42 -10.49 -26.14
CA ASP A 516 -3.49 -10.63 -27.26
C ASP A 516 -2.55 -11.81 -26.97
N SER A 517 -1.91 -12.37 -27.99
CA SER A 517 -1.03 -13.53 -27.80
C SER A 517 0.29 -13.39 -28.54
N VAL A 518 1.34 -13.92 -27.94
CA VAL A 518 2.70 -13.95 -28.47
C VAL A 518 3.23 -15.37 -28.51
N GLN A 519 3.97 -15.71 -29.55
CA GLN A 519 4.67 -16.99 -29.70
C GLN A 519 6.17 -16.77 -29.46
N ILE A 520 6.74 -17.61 -28.61
CA ILE A 520 8.18 -17.62 -28.30
C ILE A 520 8.75 -18.95 -28.75
N GLU A 521 9.80 -18.92 -29.55
CA GLU A 521 10.55 -20.09 -29.97
C GLU A 521 11.95 -20.04 -29.37
N VAL A 522 12.35 -21.08 -28.65
CA VAL A 522 13.72 -21.25 -28.13
C VAL A 522 14.40 -22.36 -28.94
N VAL A 523 15.50 -22.03 -29.58
CA VAL A 523 16.24 -22.92 -30.53
C VAL A 523 17.67 -23.14 -30.07
#